data_0e69344ab9753a018e3f2276c85aaa86
#
_entry.id   0e69344ab9753a018e3f2276c85aaa86
#
_cell.length_a   1.000
_cell.length_b   1.000
_cell.length_c   1.000
_cell.angle_alpha   90.00
_cell.angle_beta   90.00
_cell.angle_gamma   90.00
#
_symmetry.space_group_name_H-M   'P 1'
#
loop_
_entity.id
_entity.type
_entity.pdbx_description
1 polymer ?
#
loop_
_entity_poly.entity_id
_entity_poly.type
_entity_poly.pdbx_seq_one_letter_code
_entity_poly.pdbx_strand_id
1 'polypeptide(L)'
;MAKADRPGLREVAELAGVSVKTASNVLGGYAKVTREKTDLVKKAAKELGYRPNLGARSLRSGRTGLIGLAVPNLRIPYFAEIAHSVIEAAAVYKWTILIDQTDGVFEREKEVISGIRPHLIDG
;
A
#
# COMPACT_ATOMS: atom_id res chain seq x y z
N MET A 1 3.92 -11.59 -23.21
CA MET A 1 3.71 -10.17 -22.85
C MET A 1 4.97 -9.66 -22.18
N ALA A 2 5.64 -8.73 -22.80
CA ALA A 2 6.75 -8.04 -22.18
C ALA A 2 6.26 -7.38 -20.88
N LYS A 3 6.89 -7.65 -19.74
CA LYS A 3 6.76 -6.79 -18.58
C LYS A 3 7.13 -5.40 -19.05
N ALA A 4 6.17 -4.49 -19.11
CA ALA A 4 6.48 -3.09 -19.30
C ALA A 4 7.55 -2.76 -18.25
N ASP A 5 8.66 -2.24 -18.71
CA ASP A 5 9.79 -1.86 -17.88
C ASP A 5 9.32 -0.71 -16.99
N ARG A 6 8.73 -1.08 -15.85
CA ARG A 6 8.26 -0.07 -14.87
C ARG A 6 9.50 0.50 -14.22
N PRO A 7 9.64 1.83 -14.26
CA PRO A 7 10.78 2.47 -13.63
C PRO A 7 10.89 2.02 -12.16
N GLY A 8 12.07 1.59 -11.78
CA GLY A 8 12.37 1.16 -10.43
C GLY A 8 12.91 2.29 -9.56
N LEU A 9 13.22 1.96 -8.32
CA LEU A 9 13.81 2.90 -7.36
C LEU A 9 15.18 3.43 -7.85
N ARG A 10 15.91 2.61 -8.58
CA ARG A 10 17.21 2.97 -9.15
C ARG A 10 17.10 4.13 -10.14
N GLU A 11 16.14 4.05 -11.04
CA GLU A 11 15.88 5.10 -12.03
C GLU A 11 15.42 6.41 -11.36
N VAL A 12 14.64 6.32 -10.30
CA VAL A 12 14.25 7.48 -9.50
C VAL A 12 15.49 8.13 -8.85
N ALA A 13 16.37 7.32 -8.26
CA ALA A 13 17.58 7.83 -7.63
C ALA A 13 18.52 8.50 -8.64
N GLU A 14 18.68 7.90 -9.81
CA GLU A 14 19.50 8.46 -10.91
C GLU A 14 18.94 9.80 -11.38
N LEU A 15 17.65 9.88 -11.64
CA LEU A 15 16.99 11.12 -12.08
C LEU A 15 17.05 12.23 -11.01
N ALA A 16 16.93 11.87 -9.76
CA ALA A 16 17.01 12.81 -8.64
C ALA A 16 18.44 13.21 -8.26
N GLY A 17 19.46 12.51 -8.80
CA GLY A 17 20.86 12.75 -8.46
C GLY A 17 21.23 12.39 -7.02
N VAL A 18 20.58 11.36 -6.47
CA VAL A 18 20.82 10.87 -5.10
C VAL A 18 21.15 9.37 -5.10
N SER A 19 21.62 8.87 -3.96
CA SER A 19 21.81 7.43 -3.79
C SER A 19 20.46 6.68 -3.72
N VAL A 20 20.46 5.40 -4.09
CA VAL A 20 19.28 4.53 -3.98
C VAL A 20 18.76 4.51 -2.54
N LYS A 21 19.68 4.48 -1.56
CA LYS A 21 19.33 4.55 -0.14
C LYS A 21 18.59 5.84 0.23
N THR A 22 19.05 6.98 -0.27
CA THR A 22 18.39 8.28 -0.06
C THR A 22 17.01 8.31 -0.69
N ALA A 23 16.85 7.85 -1.93
CA ALA A 23 15.57 7.74 -2.60
C ALA A 23 14.61 6.83 -1.84
N SER A 24 15.08 5.68 -1.36
CA SER A 24 14.30 4.75 -0.54
C SER A 24 13.83 5.38 0.77
N ASN A 25 14.70 6.13 1.44
CA ASN A 25 14.35 6.80 2.69
C ASN A 25 13.30 7.90 2.49
N VAL A 26 13.41 8.69 1.42
CA VAL A 26 12.43 9.72 1.08
C VAL A 26 11.07 9.10 0.80
N LEU A 27 11.01 8.09 -0.07
CA LEU A 27 9.76 7.46 -0.49
C LEU A 27 9.15 6.56 0.59
N GLY A 28 9.98 6.08 1.51
CA GLY A 28 9.54 5.31 2.68
C GLY A 28 9.05 6.17 3.86
N GLY A 29 9.23 7.49 3.80
CA GLY A 29 8.86 8.40 4.87
C GLY A 29 9.79 8.33 6.10
N TYR A 30 10.97 7.77 5.94
CA TYR A 30 11.98 7.73 7.00
C TYR A 30 12.72 9.07 7.10
N ALA A 31 12.74 9.64 8.29
CA ALA A 31 13.24 10.98 8.58
C ALA A 31 14.75 11.15 8.39
N LYS A 32 15.17 12.38 8.20
CA LYS A 32 16.51 12.96 8.06
C LYS A 32 17.08 12.97 6.63
N VAL A 33 16.23 13.25 5.67
CA VAL A 33 16.67 13.72 4.36
C VAL A 33 16.35 15.21 4.27
N THR A 34 17.25 16.01 3.70
CA THR A 34 17.02 17.46 3.53
C THR A 34 15.78 17.68 2.64
N ARG A 35 15.10 18.78 2.86
CA ARG A 35 13.91 19.15 2.07
C ARG A 35 14.21 19.20 0.58
N GLU A 36 15.38 19.73 0.20
CA GLU A 36 15.84 19.79 -1.18
C GLU A 36 15.92 18.42 -1.83
N LYS A 37 16.57 17.44 -1.18
CA LYS A 37 16.64 16.06 -1.69
C LYS A 37 15.28 15.38 -1.71
N THR A 38 14.45 15.64 -0.72
CA THR A 38 13.06 15.14 -0.67
C THR A 38 12.26 15.61 -1.86
N ASP A 39 12.34 16.90 -2.20
CA ASP A 39 11.63 17.48 -3.33
C ASP A 39 12.14 16.92 -4.66
N LEU A 40 13.46 16.77 -4.82
CA LEU A 40 14.07 16.15 -6.01
C LEU A 40 13.60 14.71 -6.23
N VAL A 41 13.58 13.90 -5.17
CA VAL A 41 13.14 12.50 -5.26
C VAL A 41 11.65 12.39 -5.58
N LYS A 42 10.82 13.19 -4.94
CA LYS A 42 9.37 13.22 -5.21
C LYS A 42 9.06 13.65 -6.64
N LYS A 43 9.78 14.66 -7.13
CA LYS A 43 9.66 15.12 -8.51
C LYS A 43 10.07 14.03 -9.50
N ALA A 44 11.21 13.39 -9.28
CA ALA A 44 11.69 12.29 -10.12
C ALA A 44 10.72 11.11 -10.14
N ALA A 45 10.21 10.70 -8.99
CA ALA A 45 9.22 9.64 -8.89
C ALA A 45 7.93 9.97 -9.67
N LYS A 46 7.46 11.19 -9.59
CA LYS A 46 6.29 11.67 -10.32
C LYS A 46 6.51 11.68 -11.84
N GLU A 47 7.66 12.19 -12.30
CA GLU A 47 8.02 12.23 -13.73
C GLU A 47 8.12 10.84 -14.33
N LEU A 48 8.68 9.88 -13.60
CA LEU A 48 8.82 8.49 -14.04
C LEU A 48 7.54 7.66 -13.87
N GLY A 49 6.51 8.20 -13.21
CA GLY A 49 5.34 7.41 -12.84
C GLY A 49 5.66 6.27 -11.87
N TYR A 50 6.74 6.41 -11.09
CA TYR A 50 7.15 5.42 -10.11
C TYR A 50 6.11 5.25 -9.01
N ARG A 51 5.74 4.01 -8.76
CA ARG A 51 4.90 3.65 -7.61
C ARG A 51 5.70 2.70 -6.72
N PRO A 52 5.80 3.00 -5.41
CA PRO A 52 6.46 2.10 -4.47
C PRO A 52 5.88 0.69 -4.57
N ASN A 53 6.76 -0.30 -4.66
CA ASN A 53 6.33 -1.69 -4.57
C ASN A 53 6.01 -2.01 -3.11
N LEU A 54 4.73 -2.15 -2.79
CA LEU A 54 4.26 -2.47 -1.44
C LEU A 54 4.84 -3.80 -0.95
N GLY A 55 5.04 -4.78 -1.84
CA GLY A 55 5.68 -6.05 -1.50
C GLY A 55 7.13 -5.89 -1.05
N ALA A 56 7.91 -5.06 -1.75
CA ALA A 56 9.29 -4.78 -1.35
C ALA A 56 9.37 -3.98 -0.05
N ARG A 57 8.40 -3.11 0.20
CA ARG A 57 8.28 -2.35 1.45
C ARG A 57 7.94 -3.26 2.63
N SER A 58 7.04 -4.22 2.44
CA SER A 58 6.65 -5.18 3.48
C SER A 58 7.80 -6.10 3.90
N LEU A 59 8.68 -6.47 2.97
CA LEU A 59 9.88 -7.24 3.27
C LEU A 59 10.85 -6.50 4.21
N ARG A 60 10.89 -5.17 4.15
CA ARG A 60 11.75 -4.33 5.01
C ARG A 60 11.16 -4.03 6.38
N SER A 61 9.84 -3.77 6.43
CA SER A 61 9.17 -3.33 7.66
C SER A 61 8.44 -4.47 8.40
N GLY A 62 8.27 -5.63 7.76
CA GLY A 62 7.43 -6.71 8.26
C GLY A 62 5.93 -6.36 8.30
N ARG A 63 5.55 -5.22 7.73
CA ARG A 63 4.16 -4.74 7.68
C ARG A 63 3.80 -4.23 6.30
N THR A 64 2.62 -4.59 5.84
CA THR A 64 2.09 -4.15 4.54
C THR A 64 1.35 -2.80 4.62
N GLY A 65 0.81 -2.47 5.78
CA GLY A 65 -0.10 -1.36 5.98
C GLY A 65 -1.51 -1.64 5.43
N LEU A 66 -1.84 -2.90 5.22
CA LEU A 66 -3.12 -3.35 4.68
C LEU A 66 -3.90 -4.13 5.73
N ILE A 67 -5.18 -3.84 5.87
CA ILE A 67 -6.13 -4.59 6.70
C ILE A 67 -7.26 -5.07 5.81
N GLY A 68 -7.65 -6.33 5.94
CA GLY A 68 -8.80 -6.91 5.26
C GLY A 68 -10.09 -6.68 6.07
N LEU A 69 -11.14 -6.26 5.41
CA LEU A 69 -12.48 -6.15 5.97
C LEU A 69 -13.44 -7.01 5.14
N ALA A 70 -13.94 -8.07 5.71
CA ALA A 70 -14.95 -8.90 5.07
C ALA A 70 -16.34 -8.47 5.54
N VAL A 71 -17.23 -8.18 4.61
CA VAL A 71 -18.63 -7.81 4.88
C VAL A 71 -19.57 -8.67 4.06
N PRO A 72 -20.76 -9.00 4.57
CA PRO A 72 -21.70 -9.82 3.82
C PRO A 72 -22.19 -9.15 2.54
N ASN A 73 -22.61 -7.89 2.60
CA ASN A 73 -23.17 -7.20 1.45
C ASN A 73 -23.07 -5.68 1.60
N LEU A 74 -22.30 -5.04 0.73
CA LEU A 74 -22.10 -3.59 0.71
C LEU A 74 -23.35 -2.80 0.26
N ARG A 75 -24.34 -3.46 -0.34
CA ARG A 75 -25.61 -2.82 -0.72
C ARG A 75 -26.53 -2.58 0.48
N ILE A 76 -26.27 -3.24 1.60
CA ILE A 76 -27.00 -3.04 2.84
C ILE A 76 -26.38 -1.83 3.55
N PRO A 77 -27.13 -0.74 3.81
CA PRO A 77 -26.59 0.50 4.38
C PRO A 77 -25.80 0.32 5.67
N TYR A 78 -26.21 -0.60 6.51
CA TYR A 78 -25.51 -0.93 7.76
C TYR A 78 -24.04 -1.33 7.53
N PHE A 79 -23.78 -2.20 6.56
CA PHE A 79 -22.40 -2.64 6.27
C PHE A 79 -21.60 -1.57 5.54
N ALA A 80 -22.22 -0.75 4.72
CA ALA A 80 -21.59 0.40 4.11
C ALA A 80 -21.15 1.44 5.15
N GLU A 81 -21.96 1.72 6.14
CA GLU A 81 -21.64 2.60 7.28
C GLU A 81 -20.47 2.06 8.10
N ILE A 82 -20.46 0.76 8.41
CA ILE A 82 -19.35 0.12 9.11
C ILE A 82 -18.06 0.24 8.29
N ALA A 83 -18.10 -0.09 7.00
CA ALA A 83 -16.94 0.00 6.13
C ALA A 83 -16.39 1.44 6.07
N HIS A 84 -17.27 2.42 5.94
CA HIS A 84 -16.88 3.83 5.97
C HIS A 84 -16.17 4.19 7.29
N SER A 85 -16.78 3.85 8.43
CA SER A 85 -16.20 4.14 9.74
C SER A 85 -14.84 3.49 9.96
N VAL A 86 -14.67 2.24 9.48
CA VAL A 86 -13.38 1.54 9.56
C VAL A 86 -12.32 2.22 8.68
N ILE A 87 -12.69 2.64 7.46
CA ILE A 87 -11.78 3.36 6.56
C ILE A 87 -11.31 4.67 7.20
N GLU A 88 -12.23 5.47 7.73
CA GLU A 88 -11.92 6.73 8.40
C GLU A 88 -10.98 6.52 9.61
N ALA A 89 -11.28 5.55 10.45
CA ALA A 89 -10.44 5.21 11.60
C ALA A 89 -9.05 4.73 11.17
N ALA A 90 -8.96 3.90 10.16
CA ALA A 90 -7.70 3.36 9.65
C ALA A 90 -6.81 4.43 9.02
N ALA A 91 -7.41 5.43 8.37
CA ALA A 91 -6.70 6.53 7.72
C ALA A 91 -5.82 7.32 8.71
N VAL A 92 -6.26 7.50 9.95
CA VAL A 92 -5.51 8.17 11.02
C VAL A 92 -4.16 7.47 11.25
N TYR A 93 -4.14 6.15 11.14
CA TYR A 93 -2.95 5.32 11.31
C TYR A 93 -2.21 5.02 10.01
N LYS A 94 -2.62 5.64 8.90
CA LYS A 94 -2.08 5.38 7.55
C LYS A 94 -2.25 3.93 7.09
N TRP A 95 -3.31 3.28 7.53
CA TRP A 95 -3.68 1.94 7.10
C TRP A 95 -4.64 2.00 5.91
N THR A 96 -4.48 1.07 4.99
CA THR A 96 -5.40 0.90 3.86
C THR A 96 -6.31 -0.28 4.10
N ILE A 97 -7.60 -0.10 3.88
CA ILE A 97 -8.59 -1.16 4.03
C ILE A 97 -8.88 -1.80 2.68
N LEU A 98 -8.74 -3.12 2.63
CA LEU A 98 -9.19 -3.95 1.51
C LEU A 98 -10.54 -4.56 1.89
N ILE A 99 -11.56 -4.32 1.08
CA ILE A 99 -12.91 -4.79 1.38
C ILE A 99 -13.25 -5.97 0.49
N ASP A 100 -13.71 -7.04 1.12
CA ASP A 100 -14.28 -8.21 0.47
C ASP A 100 -15.75 -8.37 0.79
N GLN A 101 -16.55 -8.63 -0.25
CA GLN A 101 -17.95 -8.97 -0.08
C GLN A 101 -18.12 -10.48 -0.11
N THR A 102 -18.63 -11.06 0.97
CA THR A 102 -18.76 -12.51 1.13
C THR A 102 -20.14 -13.05 0.78
N ASP A 103 -21.13 -12.17 0.64
CA ASP A 103 -22.55 -12.51 0.45
C ASP A 103 -23.12 -13.43 1.56
N GLY A 104 -22.48 -13.44 2.72
CA GLY A 104 -22.84 -14.34 3.82
C GLY A 104 -22.56 -15.82 3.55
N VAL A 105 -21.71 -16.12 2.57
CA VAL A 105 -21.34 -17.49 2.21
C VAL A 105 -20.15 -17.92 3.04
N PHE A 106 -20.33 -18.92 3.88
CA PHE A 106 -19.32 -19.42 4.81
C PHE A 106 -17.98 -19.77 4.15
N GLU A 107 -18.00 -20.40 2.97
CA GLU A 107 -16.76 -20.75 2.25
C GLU A 107 -15.98 -19.51 1.83
N ARG A 108 -16.66 -18.45 1.41
CA ARG A 108 -16.01 -17.17 1.08
C ARG A 108 -15.41 -16.50 2.30
N GLU A 109 -16.12 -16.53 3.42
CA GLU A 109 -15.59 -15.99 4.70
C GLU A 109 -14.33 -16.75 5.13
N LYS A 110 -14.37 -18.06 5.03
CA LYS A 110 -13.21 -18.92 5.30
C LYS A 110 -12.02 -18.63 4.39
N GLU A 111 -12.26 -18.41 3.09
CA GLU A 111 -11.23 -18.04 2.13
C GLU A 111 -10.59 -16.70 2.46
N VAL A 112 -11.37 -15.72 2.87
CA VAL A 112 -10.84 -14.40 3.28
C VAL A 112 -9.94 -14.52 4.50
N ILE A 113 -10.32 -15.32 5.50
CA ILE A 113 -9.57 -15.50 6.76
C ILE A 113 -8.33 -16.36 6.55
N SER A 114 -8.43 -17.44 5.80
CA SER A 114 -7.39 -18.47 5.66
C SER A 114 -6.70 -18.52 4.29
N GLY A 115 -7.16 -17.71 3.34
CA GLY A 115 -6.77 -17.82 1.93
C GLY A 115 -5.47 -17.12 1.55
N ILE A 116 -5.38 -16.79 0.29
CA ILE A 116 -4.20 -16.23 -0.38
C ILE A 116 -3.76 -14.88 0.20
N ARG A 117 -4.64 -14.17 0.90
CA ARG A 117 -4.42 -12.82 1.41
C ARG A 117 -3.70 -12.70 2.75
N PRO A 118 -3.60 -13.72 3.64
CA PRO A 118 -2.84 -13.60 4.88
C PRO A 118 -1.39 -13.15 4.70
N HIS A 119 -0.83 -13.38 3.51
CA HIS A 119 0.51 -12.92 3.17
C HIS A 119 0.57 -11.46 2.66
N LEU A 120 -0.59 -10.86 2.38
CA LEU A 120 -0.70 -9.51 1.83
C LEU A 120 -1.22 -8.49 2.83
N ILE A 121 -1.82 -8.94 3.91
CA ILE A 121 -2.46 -8.10 4.92
C ILE A 121 -1.86 -8.33 6.29
N ASP A 122 -1.92 -7.31 7.13
CA ASP A 122 -1.44 -7.38 8.52
C ASP A 122 -2.54 -7.83 9.49
N GLY A 123 -3.77 -7.77 9.05
CA GLY A 123 -4.93 -8.16 9.85
C GLY A 123 -6.24 -8.16 9.09
#